data_c6218c2f76437e58c57233d50f612c11
#
_entry.id   c6218c2f76437e58c57233d50f612c11
#
_cell.length_a   1.000
_cell.length_b   1.000
_cell.length_c   1.000
_cell.angle_alpha   90.00
_cell.angle_beta   90.00
_cell.angle_gamma   90.00
#
_symmetry.space_group_name_H-M   'P 1'
#
loop_
_entity.id
_entity.type
_entity.pdbx_description
1 polymer ?
#
loop_
_entity_poly.entity_id
_entity_poly.type
_entity_poly.pdbx_seq_one_letter_code
_entity_poly.pdbx_strand_id
1 'polypeptide(L)'
;MNKKIGKNESNCLVVFLINDEYLYPDLKWHSLCEKGYISQVVKNSTINKKGLMSICSKILLQINSKLGGIPYKIKFDKIINERNLIAVGVDSSHVPGKRTGVGMVATIDKDFSNFYNKEQIIEEKNKKELKFCISSFVEEAITEYKKANKTDPKGIIIYRQGVSLQQKEFLKGEIKEIDKVCKTKNVLYYYILVNTKTNYKIFHIEDEKYYNPYSGLLVLDGITNRNFFEFYIQPQEVSEGSSTPSCFHVAYGNLDFPEIIPKFTFDLCHIYSNWKGAVRIPNVLKAAEKLSKMTAKYTKEELNPKLKYGQSYL
;
A
#
# COMPACT_ATOMS: atom_id res chain seq x y z
N MET A 1 -27.48 22.78 -7.58
CA MET A 1 -28.21 21.53 -7.97
C MET A 1 -28.30 20.65 -6.72
N ASN A 2 -29.30 20.92 -5.86
CA ASN A 2 -29.48 20.18 -4.59
C ASN A 2 -30.54 19.08 -4.76
N LYS A 3 -30.15 17.92 -5.29
CA LYS A 3 -30.97 16.74 -5.12
C LYS A 3 -30.66 16.12 -3.76
N LYS A 4 -31.64 16.06 -2.87
CA LYS A 4 -31.55 15.33 -1.60
C LYS A 4 -31.20 13.87 -1.88
N ILE A 5 -30.01 13.45 -1.50
CA ILE A 5 -29.63 12.05 -1.43
C ILE A 5 -30.34 11.51 -0.17
N GLY A 6 -31.11 10.44 -0.35
CA GLY A 6 -31.95 9.88 0.73
C GLY A 6 -31.15 9.34 1.92
N LYS A 7 -31.82 9.10 3.05
CA LYS A 7 -31.27 8.76 4.37
C LYS A 7 -30.42 7.47 4.51
N ASN A 8 -30.08 6.75 3.43
CA ASN A 8 -29.19 5.58 3.42
C ASN A 8 -27.85 5.93 2.77
N GLU A 9 -27.12 6.90 3.33
CA GLU A 9 -25.86 7.43 2.76
C GLU A 9 -24.67 6.47 2.85
N SER A 10 -24.71 5.41 3.64
CA SER A 10 -23.57 4.53 3.92
C SER A 10 -23.19 3.57 2.78
N ASN A 11 -24.08 3.37 1.78
CA ASN A 11 -23.84 2.43 0.67
C ASN A 11 -24.01 3.05 -0.72
N CYS A 12 -23.91 4.37 -0.84
CA CYS A 12 -24.03 5.05 -2.13
C CYS A 12 -22.69 5.23 -2.79
N LEU A 13 -22.56 4.84 -4.05
CA LEU A 13 -21.48 5.24 -4.95
C LEU A 13 -21.91 6.44 -5.76
N VAL A 14 -21.15 7.52 -5.71
CA VAL A 14 -21.37 8.72 -6.54
C VAL A 14 -20.40 8.71 -7.71
N VAL A 15 -20.92 8.75 -8.93
CA VAL A 15 -20.11 8.82 -10.15
C VAL A 15 -20.14 10.24 -10.68
N PHE A 16 -18.97 10.89 -10.77
CA PHE A 16 -18.80 12.20 -11.38
C PHE A 16 -18.28 12.06 -12.79
N LEU A 17 -19.01 12.64 -13.76
CA LEU A 17 -18.52 12.82 -15.12
C LEU A 17 -18.02 14.26 -15.27
N ILE A 18 -16.74 14.42 -15.60
CA ILE A 18 -16.11 15.74 -15.69
C ILE A 18 -15.46 15.98 -17.06
N ASN A 19 -15.52 17.22 -17.50
CA ASN A 19 -14.77 17.68 -18.67
C ASN A 19 -13.40 18.22 -18.26
N ASP A 20 -13.35 18.89 -17.11
CA ASP A 20 -12.20 19.63 -16.62
C ASP A 20 -11.51 18.90 -15.47
N GLU A 21 -10.20 18.66 -15.60
CA GLU A 21 -9.37 18.02 -14.58
C GLU A 21 -9.20 18.88 -13.31
N TYR A 22 -9.34 20.19 -13.42
CA TYR A 22 -9.22 21.11 -12.28
C TYR A 22 -10.28 20.86 -11.20
N LEU A 23 -11.41 20.27 -11.57
CA LEU A 23 -12.48 19.91 -10.63
C LEU A 23 -12.13 18.67 -9.77
N TYR A 24 -11.15 17.85 -10.20
CA TYR A 24 -10.85 16.58 -9.54
C TYR A 24 -10.44 16.73 -8.07
N PRO A 25 -9.56 17.66 -7.67
CA PRO A 25 -9.19 17.86 -6.27
C PRO A 25 -10.39 18.22 -5.39
N ASP A 26 -11.23 19.15 -5.83
CA ASP A 26 -12.39 19.64 -5.08
C ASP A 26 -13.44 18.53 -4.89
N LEU A 27 -13.71 17.76 -5.94
CA LEU A 27 -14.62 16.60 -5.86
C LEU A 27 -14.09 15.51 -4.92
N LYS A 28 -12.78 15.28 -4.92
CA LYS A 28 -12.15 14.33 -4.01
C LYS A 28 -12.16 14.83 -2.57
N TRP A 29 -11.84 16.09 -2.35
CA TRP A 29 -11.94 16.69 -1.02
C TRP A 29 -13.37 16.62 -0.48
N HIS A 30 -14.36 17.06 -1.26
CA HIS A 30 -15.77 17.02 -0.87
C HIS A 30 -16.26 15.61 -0.54
N SER A 31 -15.91 14.62 -1.37
CA SER A 31 -16.35 13.24 -1.16
C SER A 31 -15.62 12.54 -0.01
N LEU A 32 -14.29 12.70 0.07
CA LEU A 32 -13.46 11.93 0.99
C LEU A 32 -13.28 12.60 2.35
N CYS A 33 -13.19 13.93 2.42
CA CYS A 33 -12.94 14.65 3.68
C CYS A 33 -14.23 15.21 4.27
N GLU A 34 -14.98 16.00 3.49
CA GLU A 34 -16.17 16.67 4.02
C GLU A 34 -17.32 15.71 4.31
N LYS A 35 -17.73 14.90 3.34
CA LYS A 35 -18.96 14.09 3.43
C LYS A 35 -18.73 12.62 3.81
N GLY A 36 -17.61 12.03 3.43
CA GLY A 36 -17.29 10.63 3.72
C GLY A 36 -18.13 9.63 2.92
N TYR A 37 -18.26 9.81 1.60
CA TYR A 37 -18.87 8.84 0.72
C TYR A 37 -17.92 8.36 -0.38
N ILE A 38 -18.22 7.18 -0.93
CA ILE A 38 -17.41 6.57 -1.99
C ILE A 38 -17.73 7.25 -3.32
N SER A 39 -16.67 7.69 -4.04
CA SER A 39 -16.82 8.37 -5.33
C SER A 39 -15.93 7.79 -6.42
N GLN A 40 -16.46 7.81 -7.66
CA GLN A 40 -15.71 7.54 -8.87
C GLN A 40 -15.75 8.77 -9.78
N VAL A 41 -14.59 9.26 -10.16
CA VAL A 41 -14.48 10.35 -11.13
C VAL A 41 -14.06 9.77 -12.47
N VAL A 42 -14.78 10.11 -13.53
CA VAL A 42 -14.51 9.69 -14.90
C VAL A 42 -14.49 10.94 -15.78
N LYS A 43 -13.47 11.07 -16.64
CA LYS A 43 -13.39 12.16 -17.61
C LYS A 43 -14.21 11.81 -18.84
N ASN A 44 -14.95 12.76 -19.38
CA ASN A 44 -15.68 12.57 -20.63
C ASN A 44 -14.76 12.18 -21.80
N SER A 45 -13.54 12.70 -21.84
CA SER A 45 -12.54 12.29 -22.84
C SER A 45 -12.18 10.80 -22.76
N THR A 46 -12.37 10.16 -21.60
CA THR A 46 -12.11 8.71 -21.41
C THR A 46 -13.16 7.85 -22.10
N ILE A 47 -14.41 8.32 -22.15
CA ILE A 47 -15.54 7.59 -22.74
C ILE A 47 -15.40 7.51 -24.26
N ASN A 48 -14.74 8.50 -24.87
CA ASN A 48 -14.54 8.59 -26.32
C ASN A 48 -13.28 7.89 -26.83
N LYS A 49 -12.53 7.19 -25.96
CA LYS A 49 -11.29 6.49 -26.34
C LYS A 49 -11.56 5.16 -27.03
N LYS A 50 -10.70 4.79 -27.97
CA LYS A 50 -10.65 3.42 -28.50
C LYS A 50 -10.36 2.43 -27.36
N GLY A 51 -10.96 1.25 -27.42
CA GLY A 51 -10.79 0.23 -26.36
C GLY A 51 -11.64 0.49 -25.10
N LEU A 52 -12.79 1.12 -25.25
CA LEU A 52 -13.71 1.47 -24.15
C LEU A 52 -14.02 0.29 -23.21
N MET A 53 -14.19 -0.92 -23.74
CA MET A 53 -14.47 -2.12 -22.91
C MET A 53 -13.33 -2.40 -21.91
N SER A 54 -12.06 -2.30 -22.31
CA SER A 54 -10.91 -2.46 -21.42
C SER A 54 -10.84 -1.36 -20.36
N ILE A 55 -11.20 -0.14 -20.74
CA ILE A 55 -11.26 1.01 -19.82
C ILE A 55 -12.39 0.80 -18.81
N CYS A 56 -13.58 0.43 -19.26
CA CYS A 56 -14.71 0.13 -18.38
C CYS A 56 -14.39 -0.99 -17.38
N SER A 57 -13.73 -2.07 -17.83
CA SER A 57 -13.31 -3.16 -16.95
C SER A 57 -12.38 -2.67 -15.83
N LYS A 58 -11.44 -1.77 -16.12
CA LYS A 58 -10.55 -1.17 -15.11
C LYS A 58 -11.32 -0.25 -14.15
N ILE A 59 -12.27 0.53 -14.65
CA ILE A 59 -13.13 1.40 -13.81
C ILE A 59 -14.00 0.55 -12.89
N LEU A 60 -14.60 -0.52 -13.40
CA LEU A 60 -15.42 -1.44 -12.61
C LEU A 60 -14.60 -2.14 -11.52
N LEU A 61 -13.37 -2.57 -11.84
CA LEU A 61 -12.46 -3.14 -10.84
C LEU A 61 -12.14 -2.12 -9.73
N GLN A 62 -11.90 -0.86 -10.10
CA GLN A 62 -11.67 0.22 -9.15
C GLN A 62 -12.89 0.51 -8.28
N ILE A 63 -14.07 0.54 -8.86
CA ILE A 63 -15.34 0.71 -8.12
C ILE A 63 -15.55 -0.45 -7.15
N ASN A 64 -15.36 -1.70 -7.62
CA ASN A 64 -15.46 -2.88 -6.78
C ASN A 64 -14.52 -2.80 -5.57
N SER A 65 -13.26 -2.42 -5.78
CA SER A 65 -12.27 -2.25 -4.70
C SER A 65 -12.68 -1.17 -3.69
N LYS A 66 -13.22 -0.05 -4.16
CA LYS A 66 -13.72 1.04 -3.30
C LYS A 66 -14.89 0.62 -2.44
N LEU A 67 -15.77 -0.24 -2.98
CA LEU A 67 -16.92 -0.79 -2.28
C LEU A 67 -16.56 -1.97 -1.35
N GLY A 68 -15.28 -2.30 -1.20
CA GLY A 68 -14.79 -3.39 -0.35
C GLY A 68 -14.87 -4.77 -1.01
N GLY A 69 -15.13 -4.84 -2.32
CA GLY A 69 -15.16 -6.11 -3.05
C GLY A 69 -13.75 -6.70 -3.24
N ILE A 70 -13.63 -7.99 -3.04
CA ILE A 70 -12.39 -8.77 -3.21
C ILE A 70 -12.53 -9.59 -4.49
N PRO A 71 -11.88 -9.18 -5.60
CA PRO A 71 -12.08 -9.82 -6.90
C PRO A 71 -11.47 -11.23 -6.98
N TYR A 72 -10.43 -11.50 -6.22
CA TYR A 72 -9.75 -12.79 -6.15
C TYR A 72 -8.95 -12.91 -4.85
N LYS A 73 -8.65 -14.15 -4.48
CA LYS A 73 -7.82 -14.51 -3.33
C LYS A 73 -6.73 -15.48 -3.79
N ILE A 74 -5.63 -15.52 -3.06
CA ILE A 74 -4.57 -16.51 -3.24
C ILE A 74 -4.48 -17.40 -2.00
N LYS A 75 -3.88 -18.55 -2.16
CA LYS A 75 -3.60 -19.45 -1.05
C LYS A 75 -2.20 -19.14 -0.52
N PHE A 76 -2.15 -18.59 0.68
CA PHE A 76 -0.88 -18.36 1.38
C PHE A 76 -0.30 -19.66 1.94
N ASP A 77 0.99 -19.63 2.23
CA ASP A 77 1.67 -20.71 2.92
C ASP A 77 1.00 -21.03 4.27
N LYS A 78 1.04 -22.31 4.68
CA LYS A 78 0.43 -22.79 5.92
C LYS A 78 0.97 -22.02 7.15
N ILE A 79 2.28 -21.76 7.18
CA ILE A 79 2.92 -21.02 8.27
C ILE A 79 2.33 -19.61 8.41
N ILE A 80 2.08 -18.91 7.30
CA ILE A 80 1.46 -17.58 7.28
C ILE A 80 0.03 -17.64 7.83
N ASN A 81 -0.76 -18.61 7.37
CA ASN A 81 -2.16 -18.76 7.78
C ASN A 81 -2.33 -19.05 9.29
N GLU A 82 -1.39 -19.77 9.89
CA GLU A 82 -1.43 -20.15 11.31
C GLU A 82 -0.93 -19.06 12.26
N ARG A 83 -0.25 -18.03 11.75
CA ARG A 83 0.45 -17.01 12.55
C ARG A 83 -0.34 -15.77 12.89
N ASN A 84 -1.57 -15.59 12.41
CA ASN A 84 -2.37 -14.37 12.64
C ASN A 84 -1.54 -13.10 12.39
N LEU A 85 -1.03 -12.94 11.17
CA LEU A 85 -0.16 -11.83 10.81
C LEU A 85 -0.94 -10.60 10.35
N ILE A 86 -0.37 -9.43 10.59
CA ILE A 86 -0.78 -8.16 9.98
C ILE A 86 0.30 -7.75 8.97
N ALA A 87 -0.10 -7.43 7.74
CA ALA A 87 0.75 -6.72 6.79
C ALA A 87 0.44 -5.23 6.88
N VAL A 88 1.47 -4.40 6.96
CA VAL A 88 1.38 -2.94 7.06
C VAL A 88 2.18 -2.30 5.94
N GLY A 89 1.59 -1.36 5.23
CA GLY A 89 2.26 -0.50 4.25
C GLY A 89 2.32 0.93 4.75
N VAL A 90 3.48 1.55 4.64
CA VAL A 90 3.68 2.97 5.00
C VAL A 90 4.42 3.67 3.87
N ASP A 91 3.80 4.70 3.32
CA ASP A 91 4.40 5.57 2.31
C ASP A 91 4.24 7.04 2.65
N SER A 92 5.13 7.86 2.15
CA SER A 92 5.08 9.31 2.31
C SER A 92 5.27 10.00 0.96
N SER A 93 4.29 10.84 0.60
CA SER A 93 4.29 11.67 -0.59
C SER A 93 4.58 13.11 -0.24
N HIS A 94 5.65 13.65 -0.80
CA HIS A 94 6.13 14.99 -0.48
C HIS A 94 5.71 16.00 -1.55
N VAL A 95 5.21 17.15 -1.11
CA VAL A 95 4.98 18.34 -1.94
C VAL A 95 6.02 19.38 -1.52
N PRO A 96 7.05 19.66 -2.36
CA PRO A 96 8.15 20.54 -1.99
C PRO A 96 7.70 21.90 -1.45
N GLY A 97 8.33 22.37 -0.37
CA GLY A 97 8.05 23.66 0.26
C GLY A 97 6.68 23.76 0.94
N LYS A 98 5.91 22.67 1.03
CA LYS A 98 4.55 22.71 1.60
C LYS A 98 4.34 21.68 2.69
N ARG A 99 4.16 20.40 2.31
CA ARG A 99 3.74 19.35 3.23
C ARG A 99 4.13 17.97 2.75
N THR A 100 4.07 17.02 3.66
CA THR A 100 4.16 15.60 3.38
C THR A 100 2.86 14.93 3.80
N GLY A 101 2.20 14.23 2.86
CA GLY A 101 1.11 13.32 3.18
C GLY A 101 1.67 11.94 3.49
N VAL A 102 1.32 11.38 4.63
CA VAL A 102 1.66 10.02 5.03
C VAL A 102 0.43 9.15 4.86
N GLY A 103 0.58 8.06 4.14
CA GLY A 103 -0.46 7.03 4.01
C GLY A 103 -0.01 5.77 4.73
N MET A 104 -0.87 5.24 5.56
CA MET A 104 -0.65 4.02 6.33
C MET A 104 -1.84 3.09 6.16
N VAL A 105 -1.56 1.84 5.79
CA VAL A 105 -2.58 0.83 5.49
C VAL A 105 -2.18 -0.48 6.16
N ALA A 106 -3.09 -1.08 6.92
CA ALA A 106 -2.89 -2.36 7.58
C ALA A 106 -3.98 -3.36 7.19
N THR A 107 -3.63 -4.63 7.01
CA THR A 107 -4.61 -5.70 6.83
C THR A 107 -5.27 -6.06 8.15
N ILE A 108 -6.58 -6.33 8.10
CA ILE A 108 -7.37 -6.71 9.28
C ILE A 108 -8.03 -8.08 9.13
N ASP A 109 -7.67 -8.83 8.11
CA ASP A 109 -8.18 -10.18 7.83
C ASP A 109 -7.03 -11.15 7.51
N LYS A 110 -7.35 -12.47 7.54
CA LYS A 110 -6.38 -13.53 7.27
C LYS A 110 -6.03 -13.69 5.79
N ASP A 111 -6.85 -13.15 4.90
CA ASP A 111 -6.63 -13.16 3.46
C ASP A 111 -5.85 -11.94 2.98
N PHE A 112 -5.44 -11.05 3.89
CA PHE A 112 -4.71 -9.80 3.62
C PHE A 112 -5.38 -8.90 2.57
N SER A 113 -6.70 -8.89 2.55
CA SER A 113 -7.53 -8.24 1.53
C SER A 113 -8.38 -7.09 2.05
N ASN A 114 -8.68 -7.06 3.34
CA ASN A 114 -9.41 -5.99 3.99
C ASN A 114 -8.47 -5.06 4.74
N PHE A 115 -8.69 -3.76 4.63
CA PHE A 115 -7.77 -2.74 5.09
C PHE A 115 -8.37 -1.81 6.14
N TYR A 116 -7.56 -1.49 7.14
CA TYR A 116 -7.66 -0.32 8.00
C TYR A 116 -6.67 0.73 7.52
N ASN A 117 -7.12 1.96 7.36
CA ASN A 117 -6.33 3.06 6.82
C ASN A 117 -6.23 4.20 7.81
N LYS A 118 -5.11 4.89 7.77
CA LYS A 118 -4.90 6.17 8.42
C LYS A 118 -3.95 7.01 7.56
N GLU A 119 -4.23 8.27 7.47
CA GLU A 119 -3.36 9.25 6.85
C GLU A 119 -3.02 10.34 7.84
N GLN A 120 -1.94 11.04 7.54
CA GLN A 120 -1.57 12.23 8.28
C GLN A 120 -0.89 13.24 7.36
N ILE A 121 -1.11 14.51 7.62
CA ILE A 121 -0.39 15.61 6.98
C ILE A 121 0.64 16.13 7.96
N ILE A 122 1.89 16.17 7.51
CA ILE A 122 3.01 16.67 8.27
C ILE A 122 3.57 17.88 7.55
N GLU A 123 3.61 19.02 8.21
CA GLU A 123 4.27 20.20 7.70
C GLU A 123 5.79 19.99 7.64
N GLU A 124 6.46 20.64 6.68
CA GLU A 124 7.90 20.42 6.45
C GLU A 124 8.77 20.68 7.68
N LYS A 125 8.33 21.57 8.57
CA LYS A 125 9.01 21.89 9.83
C LYS A 125 8.94 20.77 10.88
N ASN A 126 7.99 19.85 10.77
CA ASN A 126 7.63 18.86 11.80
C ASN A 126 7.98 17.41 11.43
N LYS A 127 8.97 17.19 10.55
CA LYS A 127 9.37 15.83 10.12
C LYS A 127 9.66 14.83 11.26
N LYS A 128 9.99 15.32 12.45
CA LYS A 128 10.21 14.47 13.63
C LYS A 128 8.94 13.77 14.13
N GLU A 129 7.75 14.27 13.79
CA GLU A 129 6.47 13.70 14.19
C GLU A 129 6.16 12.37 13.46
N LEU A 130 6.77 12.13 12.31
CA LEU A 130 6.49 10.96 11.48
C LEU A 130 6.68 9.64 12.24
N LYS A 131 7.72 9.51 13.05
CA LYS A 131 7.97 8.29 13.84
C LYS A 131 6.87 7.98 14.86
N PHE A 132 6.29 9.01 15.49
CA PHE A 132 5.19 8.85 16.44
C PHE A 132 3.88 8.52 15.74
N CYS A 133 3.66 9.10 14.57
CA CYS A 133 2.53 8.81 13.71
C CYS A 133 2.49 7.33 13.31
N ILE A 134 3.62 6.76 12.89
CA ILE A 134 3.71 5.36 12.47
C ILE A 134 3.52 4.42 13.66
N SER A 135 4.13 4.69 14.82
CA SER A 135 3.99 3.85 16.01
C SER A 135 2.55 3.86 16.55
N SER A 136 1.89 5.01 16.59
CA SER A 136 0.47 5.13 16.94
C SER A 136 -0.42 4.33 15.98
N PHE A 137 -0.14 4.40 14.68
CA PHE A 137 -0.89 3.62 13.69
C PHE A 137 -0.71 2.11 13.89
N VAL A 138 0.51 1.65 14.20
CA VAL A 138 0.76 0.22 14.48
C VAL A 138 -0.05 -0.25 15.69
N GLU A 139 -0.15 0.56 16.74
CA GLU A 139 -0.98 0.25 17.92
C GLU A 139 -2.47 0.16 17.56
N GLU A 140 -2.96 1.10 16.77
CA GLU A 140 -4.34 1.11 16.29
C GLU A 140 -4.60 -0.11 15.38
N ALA A 141 -3.69 -0.45 14.47
CA ALA A 141 -3.81 -1.61 13.58
C ALA A 141 -3.92 -2.93 14.36
N ILE A 142 -3.13 -3.10 15.43
CA ILE A 142 -3.25 -4.25 16.34
C ILE A 142 -4.66 -4.30 16.95
N THR A 143 -5.16 -3.16 17.40
CA THR A 143 -6.48 -3.05 18.03
C THR A 143 -7.60 -3.37 17.04
N GLU A 144 -7.53 -2.84 15.82
CA GLU A 144 -8.52 -3.09 14.77
C GLU A 144 -8.49 -4.55 14.27
N TYR A 145 -7.30 -5.14 14.17
CA TYR A 145 -7.17 -6.57 13.86
C TYR A 145 -7.85 -7.44 14.94
N LYS A 146 -7.59 -7.15 16.22
CA LYS A 146 -8.22 -7.86 17.34
C LYS A 146 -9.75 -7.73 17.33
N LYS A 147 -10.28 -6.54 17.02
CA LYS A 147 -11.73 -6.32 16.87
C LYS A 147 -12.32 -7.18 15.76
N ALA A 148 -11.65 -7.25 14.60
CA ALA A 148 -12.13 -7.98 13.44
C ALA A 148 -12.07 -9.51 13.62
N ASN A 149 -10.98 -10.03 14.19
CA ASN A 149 -10.70 -11.47 14.25
C ASN A 149 -10.98 -12.12 15.62
N LYS A 150 -11.24 -11.32 16.66
CA LYS A 150 -11.42 -11.79 18.07
C LYS A 150 -10.20 -12.53 18.63
N THR A 151 -9.04 -12.34 18.02
CA THR A 151 -7.74 -12.92 18.40
C THR A 151 -6.66 -11.86 18.29
N ASP A 152 -5.62 -11.98 19.12
CA ASP A 152 -4.47 -11.11 19.03
C ASP A 152 -3.57 -11.50 17.84
N PRO A 153 -3.00 -10.54 17.08
CA PRO A 153 -2.00 -10.85 16.09
C PRO A 153 -0.72 -11.33 16.78
N LYS A 154 -0.03 -12.30 16.15
CA LYS A 154 1.27 -12.80 16.64
C LYS A 154 2.45 -12.10 16.00
N GLY A 155 2.23 -11.49 14.84
CA GLY A 155 3.30 -10.80 14.13
C GLY A 155 2.81 -9.70 13.19
N ILE A 156 3.71 -8.76 12.91
CA ILE A 156 3.47 -7.65 11.99
C ILE A 156 4.61 -7.59 11.00
N ILE A 157 4.29 -7.43 9.71
CA ILE A 157 5.28 -7.18 8.66
C ILE A 157 5.02 -5.80 8.09
N ILE A 158 5.96 -4.87 8.37
CA ILE A 158 5.86 -3.46 7.99
C ILE A 158 6.71 -3.23 6.74
N TYR A 159 6.08 -2.83 5.64
CA TYR A 159 6.72 -2.39 4.41
C TYR A 159 6.76 -0.87 4.37
N ARG A 160 7.97 -0.29 4.36
CA ARG A 160 8.21 1.16 4.42
C ARG A 160 8.88 1.67 3.16
N GLN A 161 8.24 2.58 2.45
CA GLN A 161 8.80 3.29 1.30
C GLN A 161 9.07 4.76 1.64
N GLY A 162 10.02 5.39 0.94
CA GLY A 162 10.34 6.80 1.12
C GLY A 162 11.40 7.10 2.21
N VAL A 163 12.03 6.06 2.76
CA VAL A 163 13.20 6.17 3.66
C VAL A 163 14.34 5.35 3.08
N SER A 164 15.55 5.88 3.14
CA SER A 164 16.75 5.19 2.68
C SER A 164 17.60 4.71 3.86
N LEU A 165 18.45 3.69 3.62
CA LEU A 165 19.43 3.21 4.59
C LEU A 165 20.42 4.27 5.05
N GLN A 166 20.64 5.31 4.25
CA GLN A 166 21.54 6.43 4.59
C GLN A 166 20.94 7.32 5.69
N GLN A 167 19.62 7.31 5.88
CA GLN A 167 18.91 8.04 6.93
C GLN A 167 18.89 7.26 8.26
N LYS A 168 20.06 6.75 8.69
CA LYS A 168 20.19 5.81 9.82
C LYS A 168 19.54 6.29 11.11
N GLU A 169 19.74 7.55 11.50
CA GLU A 169 19.20 8.09 12.76
C GLU A 169 17.68 8.22 12.72
N PHE A 170 17.14 8.61 11.57
CA PHE A 170 15.70 8.67 11.36
C PHE A 170 15.08 7.27 11.45
N LEU A 171 15.67 6.30 10.77
CA LEU A 171 15.26 4.91 10.76
C LEU A 171 15.29 4.28 12.16
N LYS A 172 16.40 4.47 12.89
CA LYS A 172 16.51 4.01 14.29
C LYS A 172 15.42 4.62 15.18
N GLY A 173 15.07 5.89 14.94
CA GLY A 173 14.01 6.58 15.64
C GLY A 173 12.63 5.96 15.38
N GLU A 174 12.29 5.66 14.13
CA GLU A 174 11.04 4.97 13.77
C GLU A 174 10.97 3.57 14.42
N ILE A 175 12.01 2.75 14.23
CA ILE A 175 12.08 1.39 14.78
C ILE A 175 11.97 1.41 16.30
N LYS A 176 12.62 2.33 17.00
CA LYS A 176 12.56 2.44 18.47
C LYS A 176 11.14 2.71 18.97
N GLU A 177 10.39 3.58 18.33
CA GLU A 177 9.02 3.87 18.75
C GLU A 177 8.06 2.70 18.45
N ILE A 178 8.22 2.04 17.31
CA ILE A 178 7.48 0.81 16.96
C ILE A 178 7.80 -0.31 17.96
N ASP A 179 9.07 -0.50 18.30
CA ASP A 179 9.53 -1.53 19.23
C ASP A 179 8.89 -1.38 20.63
N LYS A 180 8.70 -0.14 21.11
CA LYS A 180 7.98 0.11 22.36
C LYS A 180 6.55 -0.41 22.31
N VAL A 181 5.83 -0.11 21.23
CA VAL A 181 4.44 -0.55 21.03
C VAL A 181 4.37 -2.06 20.93
N CYS A 182 5.20 -2.66 20.08
CA CYS A 182 5.21 -4.11 19.87
C CYS A 182 5.56 -4.90 21.14
N LYS A 183 6.52 -4.43 21.94
CA LYS A 183 6.85 -5.01 23.24
C LYS A 183 5.68 -4.93 24.23
N THR A 184 5.03 -3.77 24.32
CA THR A 184 3.87 -3.58 25.20
C THR A 184 2.70 -4.50 24.83
N LYS A 185 2.49 -4.72 23.52
CA LYS A 185 1.42 -5.59 23.01
C LYS A 185 1.83 -7.06 22.87
N ASN A 186 3.07 -7.40 23.17
CA ASN A 186 3.66 -8.73 22.99
C ASN A 186 3.51 -9.27 21.55
N VAL A 187 3.84 -8.45 20.57
CA VAL A 187 3.76 -8.76 19.14
C VAL A 187 5.15 -8.67 18.53
N LEU A 188 5.57 -9.67 17.78
CA LEU A 188 6.82 -9.67 17.02
C LEU A 188 6.64 -8.93 15.69
N TYR A 189 7.75 -8.43 15.10
CA TYR A 189 7.60 -7.72 13.82
C TYR A 189 8.85 -7.77 12.94
N TYR A 190 8.63 -7.58 11.64
CA TYR A 190 9.65 -7.20 10.66
C TYR A 190 9.42 -5.76 10.19
N TYR A 191 10.51 -5.02 10.01
CA TYR A 191 10.54 -3.70 9.41
C TYR A 191 11.37 -3.74 8.13
N ILE A 192 10.71 -3.63 6.98
CA ILE A 192 11.27 -3.86 5.66
C ILE A 192 11.24 -2.57 4.86
N LEU A 193 12.40 -2.06 4.50
CA LEU A 193 12.52 -0.93 3.57
C LEU A 193 12.31 -1.41 2.14
N VAL A 194 11.52 -0.68 1.38
CA VAL A 194 11.20 -1.02 0.00
C VAL A 194 11.71 0.06 -0.94
N ASN A 195 12.55 -0.34 -1.90
CA ASN A 195 13.07 0.54 -2.94
C ASN A 195 12.69 0.00 -4.33
N THR A 196 11.89 0.76 -5.06
CA THR A 196 11.49 0.44 -6.44
C THR A 196 12.37 1.11 -7.50
N LYS A 197 13.28 2.00 -7.08
CA LYS A 197 14.21 2.71 -7.96
C LYS A 197 15.60 2.10 -7.81
N THR A 198 15.74 0.85 -8.25
CA THR A 198 17.04 0.17 -8.27
C THR A 198 17.76 0.42 -9.60
N ASN A 199 19.08 0.42 -9.58
CA ASN A 199 19.90 0.60 -10.78
C ASN A 199 20.14 -0.73 -11.53
N TYR A 200 19.72 -1.86 -10.95
CA TYR A 200 19.93 -3.17 -11.53
C TYR A 200 18.89 -3.46 -12.62
N LYS A 201 19.39 -4.04 -13.71
CA LYS A 201 18.61 -4.66 -14.77
C LYS A 201 19.02 -6.12 -14.83
N ILE A 202 18.02 -7.00 -14.78
CA ILE A 202 18.26 -8.43 -14.76
C ILE A 202 17.64 -9.01 -16.03
N PHE A 203 18.40 -9.86 -16.71
CA PHE A 203 17.99 -10.53 -17.92
C PHE A 203 18.31 -12.02 -17.81
N HIS A 204 17.53 -12.86 -18.43
CA HIS A 204 17.97 -14.22 -18.76
C HIS A 204 18.44 -14.25 -20.21
N ILE A 205 19.35 -15.17 -20.52
CA ILE A 205 19.92 -15.33 -21.84
C ILE A 205 19.43 -16.68 -22.37
N GLU A 206 18.82 -16.66 -23.57
CA GLU A 206 18.39 -17.83 -24.29
C GLU A 206 18.72 -17.58 -25.78
N ASP A 207 19.40 -18.54 -26.43
CA ASP A 207 19.84 -18.43 -27.81
C ASP A 207 20.58 -17.12 -28.13
N GLU A 208 21.53 -16.73 -27.28
CA GLU A 208 22.30 -15.48 -27.37
C GLU A 208 21.47 -14.17 -27.33
N LYS A 209 20.17 -14.25 -26.98
CA LYS A 209 19.29 -13.10 -26.84
C LYS A 209 18.98 -12.82 -25.36
N TYR A 210 18.79 -11.54 -25.09
CA TYR A 210 18.44 -11.05 -23.74
C TYR A 210 16.94 -10.89 -23.61
N TYR A 211 16.37 -11.53 -22.60
CA TYR A 211 14.94 -11.44 -22.28
C TYR A 211 14.73 -10.91 -20.86
N ASN A 212 13.60 -10.24 -20.64
CA ASN A 212 13.18 -9.89 -19.29
C ASN A 212 12.94 -11.18 -18.48
N PRO A 213 13.24 -11.18 -17.17
CA PRO A 213 12.99 -12.36 -16.34
C PRO A 213 11.48 -12.62 -16.22
N TYR A 214 11.15 -13.88 -16.03
CA TYR A 214 9.78 -14.29 -15.73
C TYR A 214 9.31 -13.71 -14.39
N SER A 215 7.98 -13.59 -14.23
CA SER A 215 7.37 -13.30 -12.94
C SER A 215 7.82 -14.31 -11.89
N GLY A 216 8.16 -13.84 -10.71
CA GLY A 216 8.64 -14.65 -9.60
C GLY A 216 10.16 -14.76 -9.49
N LEU A 217 10.94 -14.07 -10.32
CA LEU A 217 12.38 -14.00 -10.10
C LEU A 217 12.65 -13.47 -8.69
N LEU A 218 13.39 -14.24 -7.91
CA LEU A 218 13.89 -13.90 -6.58
C LEU A 218 15.42 -13.94 -6.59
N VAL A 219 16.07 -12.87 -6.13
CA VAL A 219 17.52 -12.80 -5.98
C VAL A 219 17.84 -12.62 -4.51
N LEU A 220 18.57 -13.59 -3.95
CA LEU A 220 18.97 -13.64 -2.54
C LEU A 220 20.46 -13.40 -2.34
N ASP A 221 21.26 -13.49 -3.40
CA ASP A 221 22.72 -13.36 -3.36
C ASP A 221 23.28 -12.71 -4.63
N GLY A 222 24.57 -12.43 -4.64
CA GLY A 222 25.31 -11.85 -5.76
C GLY A 222 25.27 -10.33 -5.81
N ILE A 223 24.09 -9.73 -5.85
CA ILE A 223 23.91 -8.27 -5.86
C ILE A 223 23.35 -7.72 -4.55
N THR A 224 23.02 -8.59 -3.60
CA THR A 224 22.49 -8.23 -2.29
C THR A 224 23.60 -7.79 -1.34
N ASN A 225 23.24 -7.02 -0.31
CA ASN A 225 24.18 -6.59 0.71
C ASN A 225 24.47 -7.75 1.68
N ARG A 226 25.74 -8.16 1.80
CA ARG A 226 26.17 -9.30 2.64
C ARG A 226 25.97 -9.09 4.15
N ASN A 227 25.84 -7.85 4.60
CA ASN A 227 25.72 -7.52 6.03
C ASN A 227 24.26 -7.47 6.51
N PHE A 228 23.30 -7.61 5.61
CA PHE A 228 21.89 -7.48 5.92
C PHE A 228 21.09 -8.49 5.13
N PHE A 229 19.92 -8.87 5.65
CA PHE A 229 18.97 -9.66 4.87
C PHE A 229 18.30 -8.74 3.85
N GLU A 230 18.72 -8.86 2.60
CA GLU A 230 18.23 -8.10 1.45
C GLU A 230 17.87 -9.06 0.32
N PHE A 231 16.80 -8.78 -0.36
CA PHE A 231 16.37 -9.56 -1.51
C PHE A 231 15.73 -8.68 -2.58
N TYR A 232 15.78 -9.15 -3.82
CA TYR A 232 15.14 -8.51 -4.97
C TYR A 232 14.07 -9.42 -5.53
N ILE A 233 12.90 -8.85 -5.85
CA ILE A 233 11.81 -9.58 -6.49
C ILE A 233 11.36 -8.85 -7.75
N GLN A 234 11.08 -9.63 -8.81
CA GLN A 234 10.37 -9.21 -10.00
C GLN A 234 8.99 -9.87 -10.00
N PRO A 235 7.92 -9.23 -9.44
CA PRO A 235 6.62 -9.89 -9.31
C PRO A 235 5.83 -9.94 -10.62
N GLN A 236 6.05 -9.00 -11.53
CA GLN A 236 5.28 -8.84 -12.76
C GLN A 236 6.12 -9.10 -14.00
N GLU A 237 5.50 -9.63 -15.03
CA GLU A 237 6.10 -9.67 -16.37
C GLU A 237 6.13 -8.27 -16.98
N VAL A 238 7.16 -7.99 -17.75
CA VAL A 238 7.36 -6.73 -18.48
C VAL A 238 7.50 -7.06 -19.97
N SER A 239 6.46 -6.71 -20.73
CA SER A 239 6.40 -6.97 -22.17
C SER A 239 7.16 -5.93 -23.00
N GLU A 240 7.28 -4.72 -22.48
CA GLU A 240 7.95 -3.61 -23.19
C GLU A 240 9.02 -2.97 -22.30
N GLY A 241 10.18 -2.71 -22.86
CA GLY A 241 11.33 -2.16 -22.15
C GLY A 241 12.03 -3.19 -21.24
N SER A 242 12.97 -2.75 -20.41
CA SER A 242 13.69 -3.61 -19.46
C SER A 242 13.07 -3.59 -18.07
N SER A 243 12.94 -4.76 -17.46
CA SER A 243 12.44 -4.88 -16.09
C SER A 243 13.44 -4.34 -15.07
N THR A 244 12.90 -3.80 -13.97
CA THR A 244 13.69 -3.35 -12.83
C THR A 244 13.09 -3.98 -11.59
N PRO A 245 13.81 -4.89 -10.90
CA PRO A 245 13.30 -5.55 -9.71
C PRO A 245 13.14 -4.56 -8.56
N SER A 246 12.22 -4.87 -7.65
CA SER A 246 12.09 -4.14 -6.38
C SER A 246 13.03 -4.75 -5.35
N CYS A 247 13.73 -3.89 -4.61
CA CYS A 247 14.61 -4.28 -3.52
C CYS A 247 13.87 -4.17 -2.18
N PHE A 248 14.02 -5.19 -1.36
CA PHE A 248 13.49 -5.30 -0.02
C PHE A 248 14.64 -5.51 0.96
N HIS A 249 14.81 -4.57 1.88
CA HIS A 249 15.85 -4.60 2.87
C HIS A 249 15.25 -4.74 4.27
N VAL A 250 15.53 -5.83 4.95
CA VAL A 250 15.08 -6.07 6.31
C VAL A 250 15.95 -5.28 7.29
N ALA A 251 15.45 -4.12 7.71
CA ALA A 251 16.16 -3.23 8.62
C ALA A 251 16.08 -3.68 10.08
N TYR A 252 15.02 -4.41 10.44
CA TYR A 252 14.83 -5.02 11.74
C TYR A 252 13.89 -6.22 11.64
N GLY A 253 14.11 -7.26 12.45
CA GLY A 253 13.22 -8.40 12.51
C GLY A 253 13.50 -9.30 13.72
N ASN A 254 12.43 -9.77 14.35
CA ASN A 254 12.47 -10.70 15.48
C ASN A 254 11.43 -11.84 15.37
N LEU A 255 10.81 -11.99 14.19
CA LEU A 255 9.99 -13.17 13.87
C LEU A 255 10.90 -14.36 13.52
N ASP A 256 10.44 -15.56 13.80
CA ASP A 256 11.19 -16.82 13.71
C ASP A 256 11.12 -17.55 12.35
N PHE A 257 10.75 -16.83 11.26
CA PHE A 257 10.61 -17.42 9.91
C PHE A 257 11.09 -16.48 8.79
N PRO A 258 12.35 -16.06 8.79
CA PRO A 258 12.87 -15.12 7.78
C PRO A 258 12.81 -15.67 6.35
N GLU A 259 12.92 -16.97 6.17
CA GLU A 259 12.95 -17.66 4.87
C GLU A 259 11.64 -17.53 4.09
N ILE A 260 10.52 -17.33 4.76
CA ILE A 260 9.19 -17.18 4.13
C ILE A 260 8.92 -15.75 3.67
N ILE A 261 9.65 -14.74 4.19
CA ILE A 261 9.39 -13.33 3.91
C ILE A 261 9.44 -13.00 2.41
N PRO A 262 10.41 -13.47 1.61
CA PRO A 262 10.41 -13.19 0.18
C PRO A 262 9.18 -13.73 -0.55
N LYS A 263 8.78 -14.96 -0.24
CA LYS A 263 7.57 -15.56 -0.83
C LYS A 263 6.31 -14.82 -0.39
N PHE A 264 6.17 -14.52 0.89
CA PHE A 264 5.02 -13.75 1.40
C PHE A 264 4.93 -12.37 0.75
N THR A 265 6.07 -11.68 0.60
CA THR A 265 6.15 -10.40 -0.10
C THR A 265 5.70 -10.51 -1.56
N PHE A 266 6.13 -11.57 -2.26
CA PHE A 266 5.70 -11.88 -3.62
C PHE A 266 4.19 -12.13 -3.69
N ASP A 267 3.66 -12.95 -2.79
CA ASP A 267 2.24 -13.28 -2.72
C ASP A 267 1.38 -12.00 -2.53
N LEU A 268 1.79 -11.09 -1.65
CA LEU A 268 1.11 -9.80 -1.46
C LEU A 268 1.12 -8.89 -2.70
N CYS A 269 2.09 -9.05 -3.60
CA CYS A 269 2.12 -8.31 -4.86
C CYS A 269 1.02 -8.75 -5.83
N HIS A 270 0.40 -9.93 -5.62
CA HIS A 270 -0.62 -10.50 -6.51
C HIS A 270 -2.07 -10.21 -6.08
N ILE A 271 -2.29 -9.65 -4.89
CA ILE A 271 -3.64 -9.42 -4.34
C ILE A 271 -4.05 -7.95 -4.27
N TYR A 272 -3.47 -7.11 -5.11
CA TYR A 272 -3.88 -5.71 -5.20
C TYR A 272 -5.21 -5.59 -5.95
N SER A 273 -6.30 -5.35 -5.25
CA SER A 273 -7.68 -5.40 -5.75
C SER A 273 -7.98 -4.44 -6.92
N ASN A 274 -7.20 -3.36 -7.08
CA ASN A 274 -7.37 -2.38 -8.18
C ASN A 274 -6.59 -2.75 -9.45
N TRP A 275 -6.02 -3.94 -9.56
CA TRP A 275 -5.29 -4.41 -10.72
C TRP A 275 -5.40 -5.93 -10.87
N LYS A 276 -5.64 -6.41 -12.10
CA LYS A 276 -5.86 -7.84 -12.39
C LYS A 276 -4.59 -8.70 -12.43
N GLY A 277 -3.42 -8.14 -12.26
CA GLY A 277 -2.14 -8.83 -12.30
C GLY A 277 -1.28 -8.49 -11.10
N ALA A 278 -0.05 -8.96 -11.09
CA ALA A 278 0.92 -8.59 -10.08
C ALA A 278 1.29 -7.11 -10.15
N VAL A 279 1.56 -6.51 -9.00
CA VAL A 279 2.14 -5.17 -8.88
C VAL A 279 3.55 -5.27 -8.29
N ARG A 280 4.37 -4.23 -8.47
CA ARG A 280 5.80 -4.27 -8.11
C ARG A 280 6.09 -4.31 -6.61
N ILE A 281 5.12 -3.99 -5.78
CA ILE A 281 5.23 -3.89 -4.31
C ILE A 281 3.99 -4.50 -3.66
N PRO A 282 4.07 -4.94 -2.39
CA PRO A 282 2.93 -5.49 -1.66
C PRO A 282 1.67 -4.63 -1.73
N ASN A 283 0.50 -5.26 -1.78
CA ASN A 283 -0.80 -4.58 -1.90
C ASN A 283 -1.01 -3.48 -0.85
N VAL A 284 -0.63 -3.73 0.41
CA VAL A 284 -0.72 -2.74 1.51
C VAL A 284 0.15 -1.51 1.25
N LEU A 285 1.37 -1.72 0.73
CA LEU A 285 2.25 -0.62 0.40
C LEU A 285 1.76 0.14 -0.84
N LYS A 286 1.20 -0.58 -1.84
CA LYS A 286 0.58 0.04 -3.01
C LYS A 286 -0.64 0.88 -2.63
N ALA A 287 -1.43 0.41 -1.69
CA ALA A 287 -2.56 1.15 -1.13
C ALA A 287 -2.08 2.39 -0.35
N ALA A 288 -1.05 2.25 0.49
CA ALA A 288 -0.43 3.37 1.22
C ALA A 288 0.15 4.43 0.27
N GLU A 289 0.78 4.03 -0.84
CA GLU A 289 1.25 4.94 -1.90
C GLU A 289 0.10 5.76 -2.52
N LYS A 290 -1.04 5.13 -2.75
CA LYS A 290 -2.21 5.83 -3.27
C LYS A 290 -2.80 6.80 -2.25
N LEU A 291 -2.90 6.38 -1.00
CA LEU A 291 -3.42 7.18 0.11
C LEU A 291 -2.52 8.40 0.36
N SER A 292 -1.20 8.22 0.49
CA SER A 292 -0.24 9.31 0.71
C SER A 292 -0.29 10.37 -0.39
N LYS A 293 -0.39 9.93 -1.66
CA LYS A 293 -0.54 10.83 -2.81
C LYS A 293 -1.87 11.56 -2.82
N MET A 294 -2.97 10.87 -2.48
CA MET A 294 -4.29 11.49 -2.38
C MET A 294 -4.25 12.62 -1.35
N THR A 295 -3.76 12.32 -0.15
CA THR A 295 -3.68 13.27 0.97
C THR A 295 -2.76 14.45 0.66
N ALA A 296 -1.54 14.20 0.15
CA ALA A 296 -0.58 15.27 -0.12
C ALA A 296 -1.03 16.23 -1.23
N LYS A 297 -1.56 15.69 -2.33
CA LYS A 297 -1.77 16.44 -3.57
C LYS A 297 -3.19 16.96 -3.74
N TYR A 298 -4.18 16.15 -3.35
CA TYR A 298 -5.58 16.41 -3.73
C TYR A 298 -6.41 16.85 -2.54
N THR A 299 -6.56 16.04 -1.52
CA THR A 299 -7.45 16.39 -0.39
C THR A 299 -6.85 17.45 0.53
N LYS A 300 -5.54 17.40 0.77
CA LYS A 300 -4.80 18.32 1.65
C LYS A 300 -5.30 18.34 3.10
N GLU A 301 -6.14 17.39 3.46
CA GLU A 301 -6.76 17.16 4.76
C GLU A 301 -6.91 15.68 5.01
N GLU A 302 -7.16 15.30 6.24
CA GLU A 302 -7.44 13.91 6.61
C GLU A 302 -8.80 13.47 6.09
N LEU A 303 -8.93 12.17 5.82
CA LEU A 303 -10.18 11.60 5.32
C LEU A 303 -11.24 11.56 6.42
N ASN A 304 -12.49 11.59 6.00
CA ASN A 304 -13.60 11.42 6.93
C ASN A 304 -13.49 10.06 7.65
N PRO A 305 -13.63 10.01 8.99
CA PRO A 305 -13.49 8.78 9.78
C PRO A 305 -14.38 7.61 9.33
N LYS A 306 -15.47 7.87 8.62
CA LYS A 306 -16.33 6.85 7.99
C LYS A 306 -15.59 6.00 6.96
N LEU A 307 -14.52 6.52 6.37
CA LEU A 307 -13.74 5.90 5.30
C LEU A 307 -12.44 5.23 5.76
N LYS A 308 -12.28 5.02 7.05
CA LYS A 308 -11.09 4.37 7.63
C LYS A 308 -10.90 2.91 7.23
N TYR A 309 -11.91 2.29 6.64
CA TYR A 309 -11.82 0.93 6.11
C TYR A 309 -11.94 0.91 4.58
N GLY A 310 -11.32 -0.09 3.96
CA GLY A 310 -11.37 -0.28 2.51
C GLY A 310 -10.43 0.66 1.74
N GLN A 311 -10.76 0.95 0.48
CA GLN A 311 -9.88 1.69 -0.45
C GLN A 311 -10.62 2.84 -1.14
N SER A 312 -11.37 3.65 -0.42
CA SER A 312 -12.16 4.78 -0.94
C SER A 312 -11.33 5.83 -1.72
N TYR A 313 -10.06 5.92 -1.42
CA TYR A 313 -9.08 6.87 -2.00
C TYR A 313 -8.52 6.45 -3.38
N LEU A 314 -8.89 5.32 -3.91
CA LEU A 314 -8.50 4.85 -5.26
C LEU A 314 -9.06 5.73 -6.38
#